data_7a5f0961600ae6f693829214314bc1a6
#
_entry.id   7a5f0961600ae6f693829214314bc1a6
#
_cell.length_a   1.000
_cell.length_b   1.000
_cell.length_c   1.000
_cell.angle_alpha   90.00
_cell.angle_beta   90.00
_cell.angle_gamma   90.00
#
_symmetry.space_group_name_H-M   'P 1'
#
loop_
_entity.id
_entity.type
_entity.pdbx_description
1 polymer ?
#
loop_
_entity_poly.entity_id
_entity_poly.type
_entity_poly.pdbx_seq_one_letter_code
_entity_poly.pdbx_strand_id
1 'polypeptide(L)'
;RLPSDAAHGVNIVVGVGISSAVTEAVISAGCRGVHCDLTGLHSHLFYQWGYGKVIFDDLEKLIVALKRFKENSENEPGLGDWSSYIDKLDPFRDGRGGERIGTYMRWLLEGFGEGNDRDNAIRYANDLYARQWGEDKVIDMTNRKLK
;
A
#
# COMPACT_ATOMS: atom_id res chain seq x y z
N ARG A 1 0.13 17.42 13.74
CA ARG A 1 0.87 16.16 13.94
C ARG A 1 0.65 15.27 12.74
N LEU A 2 1.69 14.60 12.27
CA LEU A 2 1.60 13.60 11.21
C LEU A 2 0.93 12.32 11.75
N PRO A 3 0.28 11.50 10.89
CA PRO A 3 -0.27 10.21 11.30
C PRO A 3 0.77 9.30 11.98
N SER A 4 2.00 9.31 11.49
CA SER A 4 3.14 8.62 12.09
C SER A 4 3.42 9.05 13.52
N ASP A 5 3.39 10.36 13.83
CA ASP A 5 3.59 10.86 15.18
C ASP A 5 2.48 10.42 16.13
N ALA A 6 1.24 10.36 15.63
CA ALA A 6 0.09 9.93 16.42
C ALA A 6 0.08 8.42 16.65
N ALA A 7 0.70 7.65 15.77
CA ALA A 7 0.76 6.20 15.84
C ALA A 7 1.75 5.67 16.90
N HIS A 8 2.71 6.49 17.32
CA HIS A 8 3.61 6.10 18.39
C HIS A 8 2.83 5.94 19.71
N GLY A 9 2.91 4.76 20.28
CA GLY A 9 2.27 4.46 21.58
C GLY A 9 0.83 3.94 21.48
N VAL A 10 0.33 3.66 20.26
CA VAL A 10 -0.95 2.96 20.09
C VAL A 10 -0.73 1.52 19.59
N ASN A 11 -1.63 0.61 19.95
CA ASN A 11 -1.53 -0.79 19.56
C ASN A 11 -2.02 -1.03 18.12
N ILE A 12 -2.99 -0.24 17.68
CA ILE A 12 -3.60 -0.37 16.36
C ILE A 12 -4.15 0.98 15.89
N VAL A 13 -3.99 1.28 14.61
CA VAL A 13 -4.60 2.44 13.93
C VAL A 13 -5.74 1.97 13.04
N VAL A 14 -6.80 2.78 12.97
CA VAL A 14 -7.97 2.50 12.14
C VAL A 14 -8.17 3.69 11.18
N GLY A 15 -8.22 3.39 9.89
CA GLY A 15 -8.55 4.36 8.84
C GLY A 15 -9.93 4.12 8.26
N VAL A 16 -10.69 5.19 8.05
CA VAL A 16 -11.95 5.12 7.31
C VAL A 16 -11.64 5.35 5.84
N GLY A 17 -12.05 4.41 4.98
CA GLY A 17 -11.61 4.32 3.60
C GLY A 17 -10.18 3.75 3.48
N ILE A 18 -9.71 3.63 2.24
CA ILE A 18 -8.34 3.23 1.95
C ILE A 18 -7.49 4.50 1.86
N SER A 19 -6.72 4.78 2.91
CA SER A 19 -5.89 5.98 3.00
C SER A 19 -4.42 5.66 3.25
N SER A 20 -3.53 6.53 2.79
CA SER A 20 -2.09 6.42 3.05
C SER A 20 -1.73 6.58 4.53
N ALA A 21 -2.58 7.25 5.32
CA ALA A 21 -2.30 7.52 6.73
C ALA A 21 -2.11 6.25 7.57
N VAL A 22 -2.91 5.19 7.30
CA VAL A 22 -2.76 3.90 7.99
C VAL A 22 -1.46 3.22 7.58
N THR A 23 -1.18 3.15 6.27
CA THR A 23 0.05 2.52 5.77
C THR A 23 1.30 3.29 6.20
N GLU A 24 1.25 4.63 6.22
CA GLU A 24 2.31 5.47 6.77
C GLU A 24 2.56 5.15 8.25
N ALA A 25 1.51 5.08 9.07
CA ALA A 25 1.62 4.76 10.48
C ALA A 25 2.20 3.35 10.70
N VAL A 26 1.78 2.36 9.93
CA VAL A 26 2.30 0.98 9.99
C VAL A 26 3.79 0.94 9.64
N ILE A 27 4.21 1.60 8.55
CA ILE A 27 5.60 1.57 8.08
C ILE A 27 6.52 2.34 9.02
N SER A 28 6.09 3.52 9.50
CA SER A 28 6.95 4.43 10.28
C SER A 28 6.98 4.11 11.77
N ALA A 29 5.84 3.70 12.36
CA ALA A 29 5.73 3.43 13.79
C ALA A 29 5.71 1.93 14.13
N GLY A 30 5.62 1.05 13.12
CA GLY A 30 5.56 -0.40 13.35
C GLY A 30 4.30 -0.87 14.07
N CYS A 31 3.26 -0.04 14.13
CA CYS A 31 1.99 -0.40 14.76
C CYS A 31 1.12 -1.25 13.83
N ARG A 32 0.10 -1.89 14.38
CA ARG A 32 -0.94 -2.57 13.58
C ARG A 32 -1.83 -1.53 12.91
N GLY A 33 -2.39 -1.87 11.73
CA GLY A 33 -3.25 -0.96 11.00
C GLY A 33 -4.38 -1.66 10.26
N VAL A 34 -5.59 -1.11 10.30
CA VAL A 34 -6.74 -1.62 9.56
C VAL A 34 -7.44 -0.51 8.80
N HIS A 35 -7.96 -0.84 7.62
CA HIS A 35 -8.83 0.01 6.84
C HIS A 35 -10.28 -0.44 6.96
N CYS A 36 -11.20 0.51 7.10
CA CYS A 36 -12.64 0.27 6.98
C CYS A 36 -13.12 0.93 5.69
N ASP A 37 -13.26 0.15 4.63
CA ASP A 37 -13.68 0.65 3.32
C ASP A 37 -15.16 0.37 3.07
N LEU A 38 -15.98 1.39 3.20
CA LEU A 38 -17.42 1.34 3.02
C LEU A 38 -17.88 1.70 1.60
N THR A 39 -16.94 1.78 0.64
CA THR A 39 -17.26 2.16 -0.75
C THR A 39 -17.94 1.05 -1.55
N GLY A 40 -17.82 -0.20 -1.11
CA GLY A 40 -18.29 -1.37 -1.85
C GLY A 40 -17.43 -1.74 -3.06
N LEU A 41 -16.30 -1.05 -3.28
CA LEU A 41 -15.38 -1.29 -4.39
C LEU A 41 -14.23 -2.22 -3.95
N HIS A 42 -14.37 -3.51 -4.18
CA HIS A 42 -13.37 -4.51 -3.76
C HIS A 42 -12.18 -4.68 -4.73
N SER A 43 -11.94 -3.71 -5.62
CA SER A 43 -10.87 -3.79 -6.61
C SER A 43 -9.47 -3.49 -6.06
N HIS A 44 -9.36 -2.93 -4.86
CA HIS A 44 -8.07 -2.59 -4.26
C HIS A 44 -7.27 -3.84 -3.84
N LEU A 45 -5.94 -3.78 -4.00
CA LEU A 45 -5.03 -4.91 -3.68
C LEU A 45 -5.15 -5.42 -2.24
N PHE A 46 -5.51 -4.56 -1.30
CA PHE A 46 -5.65 -4.94 0.11
C PHE A 46 -6.72 -6.00 0.34
N TYR A 47 -7.77 -6.03 -0.50
CA TYR A 47 -8.76 -7.11 -0.45
C TYR A 47 -8.19 -8.48 -0.80
N GLN A 48 -7.24 -8.50 -1.76
CA GLN A 48 -6.53 -9.74 -2.13
C GLN A 48 -5.50 -10.16 -1.06
N TRP A 49 -4.90 -9.19 -0.39
CA TRP A 49 -3.85 -9.46 0.58
C TRP A 49 -4.39 -9.88 1.94
N GLY A 50 -5.39 -9.18 2.45
CA GLY A 50 -5.78 -9.37 3.83
C GLY A 50 -7.19 -8.92 4.17
N TYR A 51 -8.20 -9.32 3.37
CA TYR A 51 -9.60 -9.11 3.72
C TYR A 51 -9.93 -9.77 5.06
N GLY A 52 -10.60 -9.01 5.93
CA GLY A 52 -10.91 -9.44 7.30
C GLY A 52 -9.71 -9.40 8.27
N LYS A 53 -8.55 -8.87 7.82
CA LYS A 53 -7.34 -8.68 8.64
C LYS A 53 -6.85 -7.24 8.59
N VAL A 54 -6.51 -6.74 7.40
CA VAL A 54 -5.99 -5.38 7.22
C VAL A 54 -7.00 -4.46 6.54
N ILE A 55 -8.06 -5.02 5.96
CA ILE A 55 -9.17 -4.27 5.38
C ILE A 55 -10.51 -4.97 5.68
N PHE A 56 -11.51 -4.15 6.00
CA PHE A 56 -12.89 -4.55 6.25
C PHE A 56 -13.82 -3.68 5.39
N ASP A 57 -14.88 -4.28 4.87
CA ASP A 57 -15.96 -3.60 4.13
C ASP A 57 -17.24 -3.44 4.98
N ASP A 58 -17.16 -3.83 6.24
CA ASP A 58 -18.26 -3.84 7.19
C ASP A 58 -17.76 -3.33 8.55
N LEU A 59 -18.35 -2.23 8.99
CA LEU A 59 -17.96 -1.58 10.24
C LEU A 59 -18.27 -2.46 11.47
N GLU A 60 -19.37 -3.22 11.44
CA GLU A 60 -19.75 -4.07 12.58
C GLU A 60 -18.76 -5.23 12.74
N LYS A 61 -18.36 -5.84 11.62
CA LYS A 61 -17.32 -6.89 11.63
C LYS A 61 -16.00 -6.36 12.17
N LEU A 62 -15.59 -5.14 11.74
CA LEU A 62 -14.40 -4.50 12.26
C LEU A 62 -14.50 -4.23 13.76
N ILE A 63 -15.63 -3.71 14.25
CA ILE A 63 -15.85 -3.43 15.68
C ILE A 63 -15.76 -4.74 16.49
N VAL A 64 -16.35 -5.83 16.00
CA VAL A 64 -16.26 -7.15 16.66
C VAL A 64 -14.81 -7.60 16.75
N ALA A 65 -14.05 -7.51 15.63
CA ALA A 65 -12.64 -7.89 15.61
C ALA A 65 -11.80 -7.05 16.59
N LEU A 66 -12.02 -5.72 16.61
CA LEU A 66 -11.33 -4.82 17.54
C LEU A 66 -11.64 -5.11 19.02
N LYS A 67 -12.89 -5.45 19.34
CA LYS A 67 -13.26 -5.84 20.72
C LYS A 67 -12.54 -7.11 21.13
N ARG A 68 -12.55 -8.16 20.30
CA ARG A 68 -11.85 -9.42 20.55
C ARG A 68 -10.35 -9.22 20.70
N PHE A 69 -9.74 -8.37 19.84
CA PHE A 69 -8.33 -8.00 19.93
C PHE A 69 -8.02 -7.27 21.24
N LYS A 70 -8.90 -6.36 21.69
CA LYS A 70 -8.76 -5.63 22.96
C LYS A 70 -8.82 -6.55 24.18
N GLU A 71 -9.69 -7.56 24.15
CA GLU A 71 -9.81 -8.56 25.22
C GLU A 71 -8.54 -9.42 25.33
N ASN A 72 -8.08 -9.94 24.23
CA ASN A 72 -6.81 -10.63 24.08
C ASN A 72 -6.34 -10.56 22.62
N SER A 73 -5.16 -10.02 22.37
CA SER A 73 -4.60 -9.88 21.01
C SER A 73 -4.40 -11.23 20.31
N GLU A 74 -4.29 -12.33 21.07
CA GLU A 74 -4.19 -13.68 20.52
C GLU A 74 -5.51 -14.20 19.93
N ASN A 75 -6.64 -13.59 20.29
CA ASN A 75 -7.95 -13.93 19.70
C ASN A 75 -8.05 -13.48 18.24
N GLU A 76 -7.26 -12.46 17.85
CA GLU A 76 -7.22 -11.92 16.49
C GLU A 76 -5.76 -11.65 16.05
N PRO A 77 -4.92 -12.67 15.95
CA PRO A 77 -3.48 -12.51 15.76
C PRO A 77 -3.13 -11.81 14.43
N GLY A 78 -3.96 -12.00 13.41
CA GLY A 78 -3.78 -11.38 12.11
C GLY A 78 -4.36 -9.97 11.96
N LEU A 79 -5.09 -9.45 12.98
CA LEU A 79 -5.74 -8.15 12.87
C LEU A 79 -4.71 -7.02 12.77
N GLY A 80 -4.75 -6.29 11.67
CA GLY A 80 -3.85 -5.18 11.40
C GLY A 80 -2.38 -5.57 11.21
N ASP A 81 -2.08 -6.84 11.02
CA ASP A 81 -0.72 -7.33 10.79
C ASP A 81 -0.34 -7.19 9.31
N TRP A 82 0.62 -6.31 9.04
CA TRP A 82 1.15 -6.03 7.70
C TRP A 82 2.47 -6.74 7.42
N SER A 83 2.99 -7.54 8.33
CA SER A 83 4.33 -8.15 8.21
C SER A 83 4.54 -8.88 6.89
N SER A 84 3.52 -9.58 6.39
CA SER A 84 3.56 -10.30 5.10
C SER A 84 3.43 -9.40 3.86
N TYR A 85 3.10 -8.14 4.04
CA TYR A 85 2.78 -7.22 2.93
C TYR A 85 3.67 -5.99 2.89
N ILE A 86 4.45 -5.72 3.94
CA ILE A 86 5.21 -4.49 4.08
C ILE A 86 6.26 -4.32 2.98
N ASP A 87 6.87 -5.41 2.52
CA ASP A 87 7.82 -5.41 1.41
C ASP A 87 7.17 -5.09 0.06
N LYS A 88 5.84 -5.29 -0.05
CA LYS A 88 5.06 -4.89 -1.23
C LYS A 88 4.64 -3.42 -1.18
N LEU A 89 4.50 -2.86 0.04
CA LEU A 89 4.17 -1.46 0.25
C LEU A 89 5.40 -0.56 0.10
N ASP A 90 6.50 -0.96 0.72
CA ASP A 90 7.77 -0.23 0.69
C ASP A 90 8.92 -1.21 0.46
N PRO A 91 9.16 -1.61 -0.80
CA PRO A 91 10.18 -2.61 -1.14
C PRO A 91 11.62 -2.15 -0.92
N PHE A 92 11.85 -0.86 -0.70
CA PHE A 92 13.19 -0.28 -0.53
C PHE A 92 13.50 0.12 0.90
N ARG A 93 12.52 0.59 1.66
CA ARG A 93 12.64 1.05 3.07
C ARG A 93 13.79 2.03 3.34
N ASP A 94 14.10 2.88 2.37
CA ASP A 94 15.26 3.78 2.41
C ASP A 94 14.89 5.27 2.38
N GLY A 95 13.59 5.60 2.42
CA GLY A 95 13.07 6.96 2.40
C GLY A 95 13.23 7.69 1.05
N ARG A 96 13.72 7.02 -0.01
CA ARG A 96 14.01 7.63 -1.31
C ARG A 96 12.87 7.46 -2.34
N GLY A 97 11.64 7.21 -1.89
CA GLY A 97 10.49 7.03 -2.78
C GLY A 97 10.25 8.23 -3.70
N GLY A 98 10.34 9.45 -3.16
CA GLY A 98 10.18 10.68 -3.94
C GLY A 98 11.21 10.84 -5.07
N GLU A 99 12.46 10.46 -4.82
CA GLU A 99 13.52 10.48 -5.84
C GLU A 99 13.21 9.50 -6.99
N ARG A 100 12.74 8.29 -6.65
CA ARG A 100 12.36 7.29 -7.64
C ARG A 100 11.19 7.74 -8.50
N ILE A 101 10.16 8.30 -7.87
CA ILE A 101 9.00 8.86 -8.57
C ILE A 101 9.45 9.98 -9.51
N GLY A 102 10.25 10.93 -9.03
CA GLY A 102 10.74 12.05 -9.84
C GLY A 102 11.60 11.58 -11.02
N THR A 103 12.45 10.58 -10.80
CA THR A 103 13.27 10.00 -11.86
C THR A 103 12.42 9.27 -12.89
N TYR A 104 11.45 8.48 -12.48
CA TYR A 104 10.51 7.81 -13.38
C TYR A 104 9.71 8.80 -14.23
N MET A 105 9.19 9.86 -13.61
CA MET A 105 8.47 10.91 -14.34
C MET A 105 9.36 11.60 -15.38
N ARG A 106 10.63 11.85 -15.06
CA ARG A 106 11.58 12.40 -16.03
C ARG A 106 11.75 11.48 -17.23
N TRP A 107 11.94 10.20 -17.04
CA TRP A 107 12.05 9.23 -18.15
C TRP A 107 10.78 9.13 -19.00
N LEU A 108 9.60 9.23 -18.37
CA LEU A 108 8.33 9.35 -19.14
C LEU A 108 8.34 10.59 -20.04
N LEU A 109 8.75 11.74 -19.50
CA LEU A 109 8.82 12.99 -20.28
C LEU A 109 9.87 12.92 -21.38
N GLU A 110 11.02 12.31 -21.14
CA GLU A 110 12.05 12.04 -22.15
C GLU A 110 11.46 11.17 -23.28
N GLY A 111 10.78 10.07 -22.94
CA GLY A 111 10.13 9.21 -23.91
C GLY A 111 9.09 9.95 -24.77
N PHE A 112 8.27 10.80 -24.17
CA PHE A 112 7.34 11.63 -24.93
C PHE A 112 8.06 12.69 -25.81
N GLY A 113 9.16 13.26 -25.31
CA GLY A 113 9.99 14.21 -26.07
C GLY A 113 10.63 13.60 -27.30
N GLU A 114 10.90 12.30 -27.29
CA GLU A 114 11.38 11.51 -28.42
C GLU A 114 10.27 11.12 -29.43
N GLY A 115 9.02 11.53 -29.16
CA GLY A 115 7.88 11.26 -30.04
C GLY A 115 7.19 9.91 -29.81
N ASN A 116 7.52 9.22 -28.72
CA ASN A 116 6.83 7.97 -28.37
C ASN A 116 5.36 8.23 -28.00
N ASP A 117 4.48 7.31 -28.36
CA ASP A 117 3.14 7.25 -27.81
C ASP A 117 3.18 6.85 -26.30
N ARG A 118 2.01 6.91 -25.66
CA ARG A 118 1.88 6.63 -24.23
C ARG A 118 2.46 5.28 -23.83
N ASP A 119 2.15 4.23 -24.57
CA ASP A 119 2.51 2.87 -24.19
C ASP A 119 4.01 2.61 -24.39
N ASN A 120 4.60 3.20 -25.43
CA ASN A 120 6.04 3.16 -25.67
C ASN A 120 6.81 4.00 -24.66
N ALA A 121 6.33 5.19 -24.27
CA ALA A 121 6.96 6.02 -23.24
C ALA A 121 6.91 5.30 -21.87
N ILE A 122 5.80 4.65 -21.50
CA ILE A 122 5.70 3.85 -20.28
C ILE A 122 6.68 2.68 -20.32
N ARG A 123 6.76 1.97 -21.44
CA ARG A 123 7.70 0.85 -21.59
C ARG A 123 9.14 1.30 -21.44
N TYR A 124 9.51 2.39 -22.10
CA TYR A 124 10.84 3.01 -21.98
C TYR A 124 11.19 3.34 -20.52
N ALA A 125 10.29 4.01 -19.80
CA ALA A 125 10.51 4.36 -18.39
C ALA A 125 10.58 3.11 -17.49
N ASN A 126 9.75 2.09 -17.74
CA ASN A 126 9.77 0.82 -17.01
C ASN A 126 11.11 0.07 -17.20
N ASP A 127 11.63 0.04 -18.43
CA ASP A 127 12.91 -0.61 -18.74
C ASP A 127 14.06 0.08 -18.01
N LEU A 128 14.08 1.41 -17.96
CA LEU A 128 15.08 2.17 -17.22
C LEU A 128 14.94 1.96 -15.71
N TYR A 129 13.71 1.90 -15.20
CA TYR A 129 13.44 1.63 -13.79
C TYR A 129 13.95 0.24 -13.40
N ALA A 130 13.61 -0.78 -14.21
CA ALA A 130 14.04 -2.15 -13.99
C ALA A 130 15.57 -2.28 -13.97
N ARG A 131 16.26 -1.63 -14.93
CA ARG A 131 17.73 -1.62 -14.98
C ARG A 131 18.38 -0.96 -13.78
N GLN A 132 17.78 0.11 -13.25
CA GLN A 132 18.37 0.89 -12.16
C GLN A 132 18.04 0.31 -10.78
N TRP A 133 16.82 -0.24 -10.57
CA TRP A 133 16.33 -0.63 -9.26
C TRP A 133 15.85 -2.08 -9.15
N GLY A 134 15.83 -2.83 -10.23
CA GLY A 134 15.46 -4.25 -10.27
C GLY A 134 14.19 -4.54 -11.06
N GLU A 135 14.19 -5.61 -11.83
CA GLU A 135 13.06 -6.07 -12.63
C GLU A 135 11.86 -6.47 -11.76
N ASP A 136 12.14 -7.01 -10.57
CA ASP A 136 11.11 -7.41 -9.59
C ASP A 136 10.35 -6.21 -8.97
N LYS A 137 10.79 -4.98 -9.23
CA LYS A 137 10.16 -3.74 -8.77
C LYS A 137 9.20 -3.13 -9.80
N VAL A 138 9.11 -3.69 -11.00
CA VAL A 138 8.19 -3.25 -12.04
C VAL A 138 7.02 -4.23 -12.13
N ILE A 139 5.79 -3.72 -11.94
CA ILE A 139 4.57 -4.52 -12.10
C ILE A 139 3.94 -4.15 -13.42
N ASP A 140 3.90 -5.10 -14.37
CA ASP A 140 3.16 -4.91 -15.62
C ASP A 140 1.65 -4.94 -15.34
N MET A 141 1.02 -3.79 -15.52
CA MET A 141 -0.43 -3.61 -15.33
C MET A 141 -1.23 -3.82 -16.62
N THR A 142 -0.58 -4.03 -17.77
CA THR A 142 -1.26 -4.15 -19.08
C THR A 142 -2.12 -5.42 -19.18
N ASN A 143 -1.81 -6.44 -18.39
CA ASN A 143 -2.54 -7.72 -18.36
C ASN A 143 -3.61 -7.80 -17.26
N ARG A 144 -3.89 -6.72 -16.52
CA ARG A 144 -5.03 -6.72 -15.59
C ARG A 144 -6.34 -6.65 -16.37
N LYS A 145 -6.91 -7.81 -16.70
CA LYS A 145 -8.35 -7.90 -16.98
C LYS A 145 -9.06 -7.43 -15.71
N LEU A 146 -9.66 -6.26 -15.76
CA LEU A 146 -10.66 -5.83 -14.79
C LEU A 146 -11.75 -6.90 -14.78
N LYS A 147 -11.76 -7.76 -13.77
CA LYS A 147 -12.86 -8.68 -13.49
C LYS A 147 -13.87 -7.97 -12.63
#